data_f33c4b6b90babe0778c1a9f15718b336
#
_entry.id   f33c4b6b90babe0778c1a9f15718b336
#
_cell.length_a   1.000
_cell.length_b   1.000
_cell.length_c   1.000
_cell.angle_alpha   90.00
_cell.angle_beta   90.00
_cell.angle_gamma   90.00
#
_symmetry.space_group_name_H-M   'P 1'
#
loop_
_entity.id
_entity.type
_entity.pdbx_description
1 polymer ?
#
loop_
_entity_poly.entity_id
_entity_poly.type
_entity_poly.pdbx_seq_one_letter_code
_entity_poly.pdbx_strand_id
1 'polypeptide(L)'
;MEQTNQMKWIKELKENERILGRYLVTNVVNGVTNNGLNYMTITFQDCTASIEGKKWEVFEEDRTTFVAGNIVEIEADVINYRSGLQLKVLRGTIVPESEMDISLFVKSAPVPREELERKLMKYIDSIEDEDLHRLVSSIILDDKVYARFIQHPAAVRNHHASGLLYHTITMADFAELVSHFYNEEIQCNPPVDRDLLLSGVLLHDVGKIVELSGPIIAKYTKEGRLIGHISIMHSVIREKARALGIDNEKRILLEHMILAHHGKQEFGSPVVPLTREALLLHMIDDMNAKMTIIDKALEPIEEGEFTPKIYPLEERCFYKPIRKKK
;
A
#
# COMPACT_ATOMS: atom_id res chain seq x y z
N MET A 1 34.83 6.13 -22.88
CA MET A 1 33.53 6.80 -23.02
C MET A 1 32.62 6.11 -22.02
N GLU A 2 32.50 6.66 -20.84
CA GLU A 2 31.53 6.21 -19.83
C GLU A 2 30.14 6.55 -20.36
N GLN A 3 29.42 5.54 -20.83
CA GLN A 3 27.98 5.65 -20.98
C GLN A 3 27.40 5.71 -19.58
N THR A 4 27.10 6.89 -19.11
CA THR A 4 26.20 7.11 -17.97
C THR A 4 24.93 6.34 -18.27
N ASN A 5 24.73 5.27 -17.53
CA ASN A 5 23.57 4.39 -17.62
C ASN A 5 22.34 5.17 -17.10
N GLN A 6 21.80 6.06 -17.94
CA GLN A 6 20.65 6.89 -17.61
C GLN A 6 19.44 5.97 -17.68
N MET A 7 18.85 5.67 -16.53
CA MET A 7 17.63 4.87 -16.44
C MET A 7 16.55 5.48 -17.31
N LYS A 8 16.04 4.72 -18.29
CA LYS A 8 15.00 5.17 -19.20
C LYS A 8 13.64 4.79 -18.60
N TRP A 9 12.83 5.81 -18.32
CA TRP A 9 11.53 5.64 -17.70
C TRP A 9 10.51 5.05 -18.67
N ILE A 10 9.65 4.15 -18.15
CA ILE A 10 8.59 3.51 -18.96
C ILE A 10 7.68 4.55 -19.62
N LYS A 11 7.35 5.64 -18.94
CA LYS A 11 6.53 6.74 -19.47
C LYS A 11 7.17 7.46 -20.67
N GLU A 12 8.49 7.38 -20.83
CA GLU A 12 9.26 8.04 -21.88
C GLU A 12 9.54 7.14 -23.08
N LEU A 13 9.15 5.86 -23.02
CA LEU A 13 9.41 4.90 -24.09
C LEU A 13 8.64 5.26 -25.37
N LYS A 14 9.32 5.07 -26.49
CA LYS A 14 8.76 5.34 -27.82
C LYS A 14 8.83 4.08 -28.68
N GLU A 15 7.87 3.95 -29.58
CA GLU A 15 7.84 2.87 -30.55
C GLU A 15 9.12 2.82 -31.40
N ASN A 16 9.56 1.62 -31.76
CA ASN A 16 10.74 1.34 -32.61
C ASN A 16 12.10 1.72 -32.00
N GLU A 17 12.20 1.89 -30.71
CA GLU A 17 13.49 2.06 -30.04
C GLU A 17 13.98 0.77 -29.37
N ARG A 18 15.29 0.61 -29.33
CA ARG A 18 15.96 -0.40 -28.51
C ARG A 18 16.39 0.22 -27.20
N ILE A 19 16.07 -0.44 -26.10
CA ILE A 19 16.37 0.04 -24.76
C ILE A 19 17.28 -0.95 -24.02
N LEU A 20 18.10 -0.38 -23.15
CA LEU A 20 18.73 -1.05 -22.03
C LEU A 20 18.24 -0.34 -20.76
N GLY A 21 17.53 -1.03 -19.89
CA GLY A 21 16.93 -0.39 -18.71
C GLY A 21 16.70 -1.36 -17.57
N ARG A 22 16.60 -0.80 -16.36
CA ARG A 22 16.33 -1.56 -15.14
C ARG A 22 14.88 -1.41 -14.76
N TYR A 23 14.19 -2.52 -14.48
CA TYR A 23 12.77 -2.55 -14.15
C TYR A 23 12.46 -3.62 -13.12
N LEU A 24 11.43 -3.38 -12.32
CA LEU A 24 10.86 -4.38 -11.41
C LEU A 24 9.96 -5.34 -12.19
N VAL A 25 10.16 -6.63 -12.03
CA VAL A 25 9.22 -7.67 -12.50
C VAL A 25 8.06 -7.77 -11.50
N THR A 26 6.85 -7.40 -11.91
CA THR A 26 5.68 -7.45 -11.02
C THR A 26 4.83 -8.70 -11.23
N ASN A 27 4.78 -9.21 -12.46
CA ASN A 27 4.02 -10.42 -12.79
C ASN A 27 4.69 -11.19 -13.92
N VAL A 28 4.57 -12.52 -13.89
CA VAL A 28 5.06 -13.42 -14.96
C VAL A 28 4.03 -14.50 -15.23
N VAL A 29 3.66 -14.62 -16.50
CA VAL A 29 2.77 -15.68 -16.98
C VAL A 29 3.51 -16.48 -18.05
N ASN A 30 3.66 -17.79 -17.81
CA ASN A 30 4.22 -18.71 -18.80
C ASN A 30 3.14 -19.15 -19.78
N GLY A 31 3.49 -19.20 -21.05
CA GLY A 31 2.61 -19.67 -22.12
C GLY A 31 3.35 -20.56 -23.11
N VAL A 32 2.59 -21.27 -23.94
CA VAL A 32 3.10 -22.08 -25.04
C VAL A 32 2.41 -21.61 -26.32
N THR A 33 3.18 -21.40 -27.36
CA THR A 33 2.66 -21.04 -28.69
C THR A 33 1.99 -22.25 -29.36
N ASN A 34 1.20 -22.03 -30.41
CA ASN A 34 0.60 -23.09 -31.19
C ASN A 34 1.64 -24.07 -31.78
N ASN A 35 2.88 -23.63 -31.93
CA ASN A 35 4.01 -24.45 -32.44
C ASN A 35 4.79 -25.11 -31.32
N GLY A 36 4.30 -25.09 -30.06
CA GLY A 36 4.94 -25.74 -28.91
C GLY A 36 6.12 -25.00 -28.30
N LEU A 37 6.42 -23.76 -28.72
CA LEU A 37 7.50 -22.96 -28.16
C LEU A 37 7.05 -22.24 -26.87
N ASN A 38 7.88 -22.30 -25.84
CA ASN A 38 7.63 -21.60 -24.59
C ASN A 38 7.86 -20.09 -24.75
N TYR A 39 6.99 -19.29 -24.15
CA TYR A 39 7.17 -17.83 -24.00
C TYR A 39 6.77 -17.38 -22.62
N MET A 40 7.28 -16.22 -22.22
CA MET A 40 6.88 -15.53 -20.99
C MET A 40 6.21 -14.20 -21.35
N THR A 41 5.09 -13.92 -20.69
CA THR A 41 4.52 -12.58 -20.60
C THR A 41 4.92 -12.00 -19.25
N ILE A 42 5.64 -10.89 -19.25
CA ILE A 42 6.26 -10.30 -18.08
C ILE A 42 5.72 -8.87 -17.94
N THR A 43 5.26 -8.51 -16.76
CA THR A 43 4.91 -7.12 -16.47
C THR A 43 6.10 -6.46 -15.78
N PHE A 44 6.65 -5.44 -16.43
CA PHE A 44 7.71 -4.60 -15.92
C PHE A 44 7.14 -3.31 -15.36
N GLN A 45 7.77 -2.78 -14.32
CA GLN A 45 7.36 -1.56 -13.63
C GLN A 45 8.56 -0.71 -13.26
N ASP A 46 8.39 0.61 -13.34
CA ASP A 46 9.19 1.60 -12.64
C ASP A 46 8.26 2.55 -11.84
N CYS A 47 8.81 3.59 -11.21
CA CYS A 47 8.02 4.56 -10.44
C CYS A 47 7.06 5.40 -11.30
N THR A 48 7.21 5.40 -12.64
CA THR A 48 6.41 6.20 -13.57
C THR A 48 5.24 5.45 -14.19
N ALA A 49 5.41 4.15 -14.51
CA ALA A 49 4.40 3.34 -15.19
C ALA A 49 4.69 1.82 -15.11
N SER A 50 3.80 1.03 -15.72
CA SER A 50 4.01 -0.39 -15.98
C SER A 50 3.84 -0.68 -17.47
N ILE A 51 4.58 -1.68 -17.98
CA ILE A 51 4.54 -2.12 -19.36
C ILE A 51 4.61 -3.63 -19.47
N GLU A 52 3.86 -4.22 -20.38
CA GLU A 52 3.96 -5.64 -20.67
C GLU A 52 5.13 -5.92 -21.62
N GLY A 53 5.88 -6.98 -21.34
CA GLY A 53 6.92 -7.49 -22.23
C GLY A 53 6.70 -8.96 -22.56
N LYS A 54 7.15 -9.36 -23.75
CA LYS A 54 7.17 -10.75 -24.19
C LYS A 54 8.60 -11.22 -24.38
N LYS A 55 8.96 -12.32 -23.71
CA LYS A 55 10.20 -13.05 -23.93
C LYS A 55 9.85 -14.32 -24.69
N TRP A 56 10.28 -14.34 -25.94
CA TRP A 56 10.20 -15.50 -26.80
C TRP A 56 11.48 -16.35 -26.65
N GLU A 57 11.40 -17.66 -26.91
CA GLU A 57 12.55 -18.57 -26.74
C GLU A 57 13.12 -18.53 -25.30
N VAL A 58 12.33 -19.07 -24.37
CA VAL A 58 12.64 -19.07 -22.93
C VAL A 58 13.69 -20.12 -22.60
N PHE A 59 14.82 -19.69 -22.05
CA PHE A 59 15.87 -20.54 -21.50
C PHE A 59 15.68 -20.78 -19.99
N GLU A 60 16.41 -21.72 -19.43
CA GLU A 60 16.30 -22.04 -17.99
C GLU A 60 16.71 -20.85 -17.11
N GLU A 61 17.73 -20.08 -17.54
CA GLU A 61 18.17 -18.85 -16.86
C GLU A 61 17.08 -17.77 -16.84
N ASP A 62 16.24 -17.67 -17.87
CA ASP A 62 15.14 -16.71 -17.90
C ASP A 62 14.11 -16.99 -16.80
N ARG A 63 13.91 -18.27 -16.43
CA ARG A 63 12.96 -18.69 -15.39
C ARG A 63 13.38 -18.24 -13.99
N THR A 64 14.67 -18.09 -13.75
CA THR A 64 15.24 -17.60 -12.50
C THR A 64 15.40 -16.09 -12.50
N THR A 65 15.65 -15.50 -13.66
CA THR A 65 15.82 -14.05 -13.84
C THR A 65 14.47 -13.34 -13.74
N PHE A 66 13.49 -13.77 -14.54
CA PHE A 66 12.17 -13.14 -14.59
C PHE A 66 11.24 -13.77 -13.55
N VAL A 67 11.49 -13.46 -12.29
CA VAL A 67 10.64 -13.84 -11.16
C VAL A 67 10.03 -12.57 -10.58
N ALA A 68 8.73 -12.61 -10.26
CA ALA A 68 8.06 -11.47 -9.66
C ALA A 68 8.72 -11.09 -8.32
N GLY A 69 9.21 -9.87 -8.22
CA GLY A 69 10.02 -9.32 -7.13
C GLY A 69 11.46 -9.00 -7.51
N ASN A 70 11.97 -9.60 -8.58
CA ASN A 70 13.32 -9.27 -9.04
C ASN A 70 13.34 -7.92 -9.75
N ILE A 71 14.38 -7.14 -9.47
CA ILE A 71 14.78 -6.02 -10.31
C ILE A 71 15.76 -6.57 -11.34
N VAL A 72 15.44 -6.34 -12.61
CA VAL A 72 16.19 -6.86 -13.74
C VAL A 72 16.64 -5.74 -14.67
N GLU A 73 17.86 -5.85 -15.16
CA GLU A 73 18.32 -5.06 -16.30
C GLU A 73 18.00 -5.83 -17.58
N ILE A 74 17.24 -5.23 -18.47
CA ILE A 74 16.78 -5.85 -19.72
C ILE A 74 17.24 -5.08 -20.94
N GLU A 75 17.56 -5.81 -22.00
CA GLU A 75 17.63 -5.31 -23.36
C GLU A 75 16.34 -5.70 -24.08
N ALA A 76 15.64 -4.72 -24.66
CA ALA A 76 14.35 -4.95 -25.31
C ALA A 76 14.11 -3.98 -26.46
N ASP A 77 13.32 -4.42 -27.45
CA ASP A 77 12.76 -3.56 -28.49
C ASP A 77 11.36 -3.09 -28.07
N VAL A 78 11.08 -1.80 -28.18
CA VAL A 78 9.75 -1.24 -27.91
C VAL A 78 8.91 -1.34 -29.18
N ILE A 79 7.84 -2.09 -29.13
CA ILE A 79 6.94 -2.33 -30.28
C ILE A 79 5.53 -1.84 -29.95
N ASN A 80 4.75 -1.56 -30.99
CA ASN A 80 3.33 -1.29 -30.86
C ASN A 80 2.53 -2.58 -31.10
N TYR A 81 1.70 -2.95 -30.13
CA TYR A 81 0.85 -4.14 -30.25
C TYR A 81 -0.56 -3.81 -29.74
N ARG A 82 -1.58 -3.97 -30.62
CA ARG A 82 -3.00 -3.70 -30.30
C ARG A 82 -3.25 -2.33 -29.67
N SER A 83 -2.66 -1.27 -30.27
CA SER A 83 -2.79 0.12 -29.84
C SER A 83 -2.12 0.48 -28.51
N GLY A 84 -1.13 -0.32 -28.05
CA GLY A 84 -0.33 -0.05 -26.88
C GLY A 84 1.14 -0.43 -27.06
N LEU A 85 2.03 0.22 -26.30
CA LEU A 85 3.44 -0.15 -26.30
C LEU A 85 3.64 -1.47 -25.54
N GLN A 86 4.48 -2.33 -26.11
CA GLN A 86 4.90 -3.61 -25.51
C GLN A 86 6.40 -3.79 -25.72
N LEU A 87 7.07 -4.48 -24.79
CA LEU A 87 8.48 -4.81 -24.91
C LEU A 87 8.67 -6.20 -25.54
N LYS A 88 9.46 -6.28 -26.60
CA LYS A 88 10.05 -7.54 -27.07
C LYS A 88 11.37 -7.74 -26.33
N VAL A 89 11.36 -8.55 -25.27
CA VAL A 89 12.52 -8.79 -24.42
C VAL A 89 13.52 -9.69 -25.12
N LEU A 90 14.75 -9.22 -25.26
CA LEU A 90 15.85 -9.96 -25.88
C LEU A 90 16.61 -10.75 -24.83
N ARG A 91 17.07 -10.07 -23.78
CA ARG A 91 17.78 -10.67 -22.65
C ARG A 91 17.53 -9.87 -21.36
N GLY A 92 17.84 -10.49 -20.23
CA GLY A 92 17.78 -9.84 -18.92
C GLY A 92 18.75 -10.47 -17.94
N THR A 93 19.15 -9.69 -16.94
CA THR A 93 20.00 -10.12 -15.82
C THR A 93 19.46 -9.53 -14.53
N ILE A 94 19.62 -10.26 -13.42
CA ILE A 94 19.23 -9.76 -12.09
C ILE A 94 20.19 -8.65 -11.68
N VAL A 95 19.64 -7.53 -11.19
CA VAL A 95 20.41 -6.45 -10.59
C VAL A 95 20.79 -6.86 -9.15
N PRO A 96 22.07 -6.75 -8.75
CA PRO A 96 22.48 -7.04 -7.37
C PRO A 96 21.80 -6.12 -6.34
N GLU A 97 21.47 -6.64 -5.15
CA GLU A 97 20.82 -5.85 -4.08
C GLU A 97 21.59 -4.58 -3.71
N SER A 98 22.93 -4.62 -3.78
CA SER A 98 23.80 -3.47 -3.50
C SER A 98 23.65 -2.30 -4.48
N GLU A 99 23.02 -2.54 -5.63
CA GLU A 99 22.78 -1.55 -6.68
C GLU A 99 21.28 -1.14 -6.78
N MET A 100 20.45 -1.63 -5.85
CA MET A 100 19.01 -1.42 -5.89
C MET A 100 18.60 -0.18 -5.10
N ASP A 101 18.09 0.82 -5.80
CA ASP A 101 17.27 1.87 -5.21
C ASP A 101 15.79 1.58 -5.50
N ILE A 102 15.09 1.04 -4.50
CA ILE A 102 13.68 0.62 -4.63
C ILE A 102 12.77 1.78 -5.01
N SER A 103 13.11 3.01 -4.65
CA SER A 103 12.32 4.21 -4.96
C SER A 103 12.17 4.46 -6.47
N LEU A 104 13.11 3.94 -7.28
CA LEU A 104 13.07 4.04 -8.74
C LEU A 104 12.04 3.10 -9.38
N PHE A 105 11.57 2.10 -8.67
CA PHE A 105 10.70 1.03 -9.21
C PHE A 105 9.30 1.01 -8.64
N VAL A 106 9.10 1.68 -7.50
CA VAL A 106 7.81 1.71 -6.80
C VAL A 106 7.42 3.17 -6.59
N LYS A 107 6.19 3.55 -6.93
CA LYS A 107 5.69 4.88 -6.60
C LYS A 107 5.85 5.12 -5.10
N SER A 108 6.48 6.20 -4.71
CA SER A 108 6.55 6.62 -3.31
C SER A 108 5.24 7.27 -2.86
N ALA A 109 4.98 7.26 -1.57
CA ALA A 109 3.94 8.10 -0.99
C ALA A 109 4.16 9.58 -1.40
N PRO A 110 3.08 10.39 -1.51
CA PRO A 110 3.20 11.79 -1.92
C PRO A 110 4.01 12.66 -0.95
N VAL A 111 4.24 12.15 0.27
CA VAL A 111 4.97 12.83 1.35
C VAL A 111 6.27 12.06 1.62
N PRO A 112 7.41 12.74 1.82
CA PRO A 112 8.68 12.08 2.17
C PRO A 112 8.54 11.20 3.43
N ARG A 113 9.19 10.03 3.40
CA ARG A 113 9.11 9.06 4.51
C ARG A 113 9.56 9.67 5.84
N GLU A 114 10.62 10.45 5.84
CA GLU A 114 11.18 11.09 7.03
C GLU A 114 10.17 12.08 7.68
N GLU A 115 9.32 12.69 6.87
CA GLU A 115 8.24 13.54 7.37
C GLU A 115 7.12 12.72 7.99
N LEU A 116 6.76 11.60 7.38
CA LEU A 116 5.76 10.68 7.90
C LEU A 116 6.23 10.04 9.22
N GLU A 117 7.50 9.64 9.31
CA GLU A 117 8.10 9.09 10.54
C GLU A 117 8.08 10.14 11.67
N ARG A 118 8.42 11.39 11.38
CA ARG A 118 8.35 12.48 12.36
C ARG A 118 6.92 12.73 12.86
N LYS A 119 5.92 12.67 11.96
CA LYS A 119 4.51 12.77 12.33
C LYS A 119 4.08 11.57 13.18
N LEU A 120 4.51 10.36 12.84
CA LEU A 120 4.23 9.14 13.62
C LEU A 120 4.70 9.31 15.06
N MET A 121 5.96 9.71 15.25
CA MET A 121 6.50 9.93 16.59
C MET A 121 5.71 11.00 17.34
N LYS A 122 5.39 12.12 16.67
CA LYS A 122 4.57 13.18 17.28
C LYS A 122 3.21 12.67 17.74
N TYR A 123 2.55 11.82 16.95
CA TYR A 123 1.26 11.24 17.34
C TYR A 123 1.38 10.27 18.52
N ILE A 124 2.39 9.40 18.51
CA ILE A 124 2.64 8.50 19.64
C ILE A 124 2.87 9.32 20.92
N ASP A 125 3.76 10.32 20.87
CA ASP A 125 4.12 11.16 22.01
C ASP A 125 2.96 12.03 22.50
N SER A 126 1.94 12.28 21.68
CA SER A 126 0.76 13.07 22.01
C SER A 126 -0.35 12.30 22.70
N ILE A 127 -0.21 10.99 22.89
CA ILE A 127 -1.16 10.17 23.66
C ILE A 127 -0.90 10.44 25.15
N GLU A 128 -1.86 11.08 25.82
CA GLU A 128 -1.74 11.46 27.24
C GLU A 128 -2.07 10.31 28.19
N ASP A 129 -2.93 9.37 27.75
CA ASP A 129 -3.25 8.15 28.51
C ASP A 129 -2.02 7.23 28.58
N GLU A 130 -1.45 7.07 29.79
CA GLU A 130 -0.21 6.31 30.02
C GLU A 130 -0.32 4.85 29.55
N ASP A 131 -1.46 4.19 29.73
CA ASP A 131 -1.66 2.80 29.32
C ASP A 131 -1.68 2.66 27.80
N LEU A 132 -2.43 3.52 27.12
CA LEU A 132 -2.51 3.53 25.67
C LEU A 132 -1.16 3.93 25.05
N HIS A 133 -0.49 4.95 25.58
CA HIS A 133 0.85 5.33 25.14
C HIS A 133 1.86 4.19 25.24
N ARG A 134 1.91 3.50 26.40
CA ARG A 134 2.80 2.35 26.62
C ARG A 134 2.50 1.21 25.66
N LEU A 135 1.22 0.92 25.42
CA LEU A 135 0.80 -0.16 24.55
C LEU A 135 1.16 0.14 23.09
N VAL A 136 0.78 1.32 22.57
CA VAL A 136 1.09 1.74 21.19
C VAL A 136 2.60 1.76 20.97
N SER A 137 3.36 2.38 21.87
CA SER A 137 4.83 2.45 21.80
C SER A 137 5.46 1.05 21.78
N SER A 138 5.01 0.15 22.66
CA SER A 138 5.55 -1.22 22.76
C SER A 138 5.33 -2.07 21.50
N ILE A 139 4.32 -1.72 20.69
CA ILE A 139 4.00 -2.43 19.45
C ILE A 139 4.69 -1.78 18.26
N ILE A 140 4.50 -0.47 18.04
CA ILE A 140 5.00 0.20 16.85
C ILE A 140 6.52 0.40 16.91
N LEU A 141 7.07 0.73 18.06
CA LEU A 141 8.50 1.01 18.24
C LEU A 141 9.34 -0.24 18.53
N ASP A 142 8.77 -1.44 18.46
CA ASP A 142 9.56 -2.67 18.39
C ASP A 142 10.39 -2.64 17.09
N ASP A 143 11.71 -2.81 17.20
CA ASP A 143 12.66 -2.65 16.08
C ASP A 143 12.24 -3.40 14.80
N LYS A 144 11.73 -4.63 14.96
CA LYS A 144 11.31 -5.47 13.82
C LYS A 144 9.98 -5.01 13.22
N VAL A 145 9.07 -4.53 14.05
CA VAL A 145 7.79 -3.99 13.62
C VAL A 145 8.01 -2.66 12.92
N TYR A 146 8.75 -1.74 13.56
CA TYR A 146 9.02 -0.41 13.04
C TYR A 146 9.68 -0.45 11.66
N ALA A 147 10.79 -1.18 11.54
CA ALA A 147 11.54 -1.29 10.28
C ALA A 147 10.69 -1.80 9.11
N ARG A 148 9.72 -2.68 9.39
CA ARG A 148 8.77 -3.18 8.38
C ARG A 148 7.64 -2.20 8.13
N PHE A 149 7.04 -1.65 9.18
CA PHE A 149 5.89 -0.76 9.12
C PHE A 149 6.14 0.49 8.27
N ILE A 150 7.29 1.14 8.45
CA ILE A 150 7.64 2.38 7.74
C ILE A 150 7.87 2.19 6.23
N GLN A 151 8.09 0.96 5.77
CA GLN A 151 8.35 0.65 4.36
C GLN A 151 7.21 -0.12 3.69
N HIS A 152 6.22 -0.59 4.48
CA HIS A 152 5.20 -1.52 4.01
C HIS A 152 4.17 -0.85 3.08
N PRO A 153 3.71 -1.53 2.02
CA PRO A 153 2.58 -1.06 1.23
C PRO A 153 1.26 -1.22 2.00
N ALA A 154 0.30 -0.34 1.75
CA ALA A 154 -1.02 -0.41 2.39
C ALA A 154 -1.88 -1.58 1.86
N ALA A 155 -1.65 -2.06 0.64
CA ALA A 155 -2.44 -3.13 0.01
C ALA A 155 -1.69 -3.79 -1.15
N VAL A 156 -2.12 -5.03 -1.52
CA VAL A 156 -1.53 -5.82 -2.61
C VAL A 156 -1.53 -5.11 -3.98
N ARG A 157 -2.54 -4.31 -4.27
CA ARG A 157 -2.69 -3.60 -5.56
C ARG A 157 -2.27 -2.13 -5.50
N ASN A 158 -1.88 -1.64 -4.34
CA ASN A 158 -1.50 -0.26 -4.09
C ASN A 158 -0.06 -0.21 -3.63
N HIS A 159 0.87 -0.48 -4.55
CA HIS A 159 2.30 -0.46 -4.25
C HIS A 159 2.82 0.98 -4.23
N HIS A 160 2.63 1.67 -3.11
CA HIS A 160 3.42 2.83 -2.76
C HIS A 160 4.42 2.39 -1.67
N ALA A 161 5.70 2.68 -1.86
CA ALA A 161 6.65 2.57 -0.76
C ALA A 161 6.16 3.46 0.39
N SER A 162 6.21 2.93 1.62
CA SER A 162 5.64 3.60 2.81
C SER A 162 4.12 3.87 2.73
N GLY A 163 3.40 3.11 1.89
CA GLY A 163 1.96 3.31 1.71
C GLY A 163 1.16 3.07 3.00
N LEU A 164 1.57 2.09 3.82
CA LEU A 164 0.93 1.80 5.11
C LEU A 164 1.13 2.96 6.10
N LEU A 165 2.36 3.47 6.22
CA LEU A 165 2.66 4.62 7.06
C LEU A 165 1.90 5.87 6.60
N TYR A 166 1.89 6.15 5.29
CA TYR A 166 1.15 7.29 4.72
C TYR A 166 -0.35 7.21 5.01
N HIS A 167 -0.96 6.04 4.82
CA HIS A 167 -2.35 5.77 5.15
C HIS A 167 -2.63 6.05 6.63
N THR A 168 -1.85 5.43 7.52
CA THR A 168 -1.99 5.59 8.97
C THR A 168 -1.87 7.06 9.41
N ILE A 169 -0.89 7.80 8.89
CA ILE A 169 -0.70 9.21 9.23
C ILE A 169 -1.84 10.09 8.70
N THR A 170 -2.31 9.85 7.48
CA THR A 170 -3.46 10.56 6.93
C THR A 170 -4.71 10.32 7.78
N MET A 171 -4.94 9.10 8.23
CA MET A 171 -6.04 8.78 9.14
C MET A 171 -5.87 9.43 10.51
N ALA A 172 -4.64 9.52 11.03
CA ALA A 172 -4.36 10.22 12.30
C ALA A 172 -4.63 11.73 12.19
N ASP A 173 -4.25 12.37 11.07
CA ASP A 173 -4.61 13.77 10.78
C ASP A 173 -6.15 13.96 10.81
N PHE A 174 -6.94 13.03 10.23
CA PHE A 174 -8.40 13.07 10.29
C PHE A 174 -8.95 12.81 11.70
N ALA A 175 -8.39 11.87 12.44
CA ALA A 175 -8.83 11.56 13.80
C ALA A 175 -8.67 12.78 14.73
N GLU A 176 -7.58 13.54 14.60
CA GLU A 176 -7.38 14.79 15.33
C GLU A 176 -8.46 15.81 14.98
N LEU A 177 -8.70 16.06 13.69
CA LEU A 177 -9.73 17.01 13.24
C LEU A 177 -11.12 16.63 13.74
N VAL A 178 -11.49 15.37 13.66
CA VAL A 178 -12.81 14.88 14.06
C VAL A 178 -12.95 14.93 15.58
N SER A 179 -11.95 14.53 16.35
CA SER A 179 -11.98 14.59 17.82
C SER A 179 -12.12 16.03 18.29
N HIS A 180 -11.31 16.94 17.74
CA HIS A 180 -11.41 18.36 18.06
C HIS A 180 -12.81 18.91 17.72
N PHE A 181 -13.33 18.66 16.53
CA PHE A 181 -14.64 19.11 16.11
C PHE A 181 -15.77 18.64 17.03
N TYR A 182 -15.79 17.35 17.36
CA TYR A 182 -16.84 16.82 18.25
C TYR A 182 -16.71 17.28 19.69
N ASN A 183 -15.50 17.45 20.21
CA ASN A 183 -15.27 17.83 21.60
C ASN A 183 -15.39 19.34 21.83
N GLU A 184 -14.87 20.18 20.93
CA GLU A 184 -14.81 21.62 21.12
C GLU A 184 -15.98 22.37 20.45
N GLU A 185 -16.35 22.00 19.19
CA GLU A 185 -17.39 22.71 18.45
C GLU A 185 -18.79 22.15 18.75
N ILE A 186 -18.95 20.83 18.71
CA ILE A 186 -20.23 20.16 18.99
C ILE A 186 -20.45 19.99 20.49
N GLN A 187 -19.38 19.89 21.27
CA GLN A 187 -19.38 19.67 22.71
C GLN A 187 -20.18 18.41 23.10
N CYS A 188 -19.91 17.31 22.40
CA CYS A 188 -20.60 16.06 22.61
C CYS A 188 -20.39 15.53 24.05
N ASN A 189 -21.42 14.88 24.60
CA ASN A 189 -21.38 14.31 25.95
C ASN A 189 -21.84 12.83 25.92
N PRO A 190 -20.99 11.90 26.34
CA PRO A 190 -19.59 12.07 26.72
C PRO A 190 -18.72 12.56 25.57
N PRO A 191 -17.54 13.16 25.80
CA PRO A 191 -16.64 13.55 24.72
C PRO A 191 -16.11 12.32 23.97
N VAL A 192 -15.61 12.52 22.74
CA VAL A 192 -14.83 11.50 22.03
C VAL A 192 -13.52 11.28 22.79
N ASP A 193 -13.21 10.01 23.11
CA ASP A 193 -11.91 9.66 23.66
C ASP A 193 -10.86 9.74 22.53
N ARG A 194 -10.17 10.87 22.49
CA ARG A 194 -9.17 11.18 21.45
C ARG A 194 -8.01 10.19 21.51
N ASP A 195 -7.54 9.83 22.68
CA ASP A 195 -6.37 8.94 22.82
C ASP A 195 -6.70 7.51 22.43
N LEU A 196 -7.90 7.06 22.76
CA LEU A 196 -8.41 5.76 22.32
C LEU A 196 -8.58 5.73 20.79
N LEU A 197 -9.19 6.77 20.19
CA LEU A 197 -9.36 6.86 18.74
C LEU A 197 -8.01 6.88 18.03
N LEU A 198 -7.08 7.70 18.46
CA LEU A 198 -5.74 7.81 17.89
C LEU A 198 -4.97 6.47 18.02
N SER A 199 -5.04 5.82 19.18
CA SER A 199 -4.43 4.50 19.39
C SER A 199 -5.01 3.46 18.45
N GLY A 200 -6.32 3.45 18.25
CA GLY A 200 -6.99 2.59 17.27
C GLY A 200 -6.51 2.84 15.85
N VAL A 201 -6.41 4.10 15.44
CA VAL A 201 -5.91 4.51 14.12
C VAL A 201 -4.45 4.08 13.92
N LEU A 202 -3.58 4.29 14.89
CA LEU A 202 -2.17 3.94 14.76
C LEU A 202 -1.94 2.43 14.68
N LEU A 203 -2.82 1.61 15.26
CA LEU A 203 -2.65 0.17 15.36
C LEU A 203 -3.49 -0.65 14.37
N HIS A 204 -4.60 -0.10 13.79
CA HIS A 204 -5.59 -0.91 13.08
C HIS A 204 -5.00 -1.82 11.99
N ASP A 205 -4.05 -1.32 11.25
CA ASP A 205 -3.48 -1.96 10.06
C ASP A 205 -2.04 -2.48 10.25
N VAL A 206 -1.42 -2.34 11.42
CA VAL A 206 -0.05 -2.84 11.68
C VAL A 206 0.07 -4.33 11.40
N GLY A 207 -0.99 -5.11 11.60
CA GLY A 207 -1.04 -6.54 11.25
C GLY A 207 -0.74 -6.85 9.78
N LYS A 208 -0.88 -5.88 8.86
CA LYS A 208 -0.55 -6.03 7.45
C LYS A 208 0.93 -6.34 7.20
N ILE A 209 1.83 -5.97 8.09
CA ILE A 209 3.25 -6.35 7.99
C ILE A 209 3.48 -7.86 8.09
N VAL A 210 2.54 -8.60 8.69
CA VAL A 210 2.55 -10.07 8.75
C VAL A 210 1.69 -10.65 7.63
N GLU A 211 0.56 -10.02 7.34
CA GLU A 211 -0.38 -10.47 6.30
C GLU A 211 0.25 -10.45 4.91
N LEU A 212 1.08 -9.45 4.60
CA LEU A 212 1.68 -9.26 3.29
C LEU A 212 3.20 -9.47 3.32
N SER A 213 3.74 -9.99 2.21
CA SER A 213 5.17 -10.22 2.08
C SER A 213 5.87 -8.95 1.59
N GLY A 214 6.67 -8.31 2.35
CA GLY A 214 7.69 -7.33 1.99
C GLY A 214 7.29 -6.12 1.12
N PRO A 215 8.21 -5.14 1.02
CA PRO A 215 7.87 -3.81 0.51
C PRO A 215 7.80 -3.70 -1.03
N ILE A 216 8.42 -4.62 -1.77
CA ILE A 216 8.56 -4.49 -3.23
C ILE A 216 7.37 -5.10 -3.96
N ILE A 217 7.00 -6.34 -3.61
CA ILE A 217 5.78 -6.98 -4.12
C ILE A 217 5.00 -7.54 -2.95
N ALA A 218 3.86 -6.95 -2.69
CA ALA A 218 2.95 -7.43 -1.67
C ALA A 218 2.19 -8.66 -2.18
N LYS A 219 2.49 -9.83 -1.62
CA LYS A 219 1.70 -11.05 -1.79
C LYS A 219 1.20 -11.47 -0.42
N TYR A 220 0.02 -12.06 -0.36
CA TYR A 220 -0.46 -12.65 0.89
C TYR A 220 0.50 -13.75 1.34
N THR A 221 0.95 -13.66 2.58
CA THR A 221 1.66 -14.75 3.26
C THR A 221 0.70 -15.92 3.55
N LYS A 222 1.22 -17.07 3.93
CA LYS A 222 0.39 -18.19 4.41
C LYS A 222 -0.45 -17.76 5.63
N GLU A 223 0.18 -17.09 6.58
CA GLU A 223 -0.45 -16.60 7.80
C GLU A 223 -1.51 -15.54 7.49
N GLY A 224 -1.18 -14.59 6.60
CA GLY A 224 -2.12 -13.57 6.15
C GLY A 224 -3.38 -14.13 5.48
N ARG A 225 -3.24 -15.19 4.68
CA ARG A 225 -4.41 -15.83 4.03
C ARG A 225 -5.28 -16.63 5.00
N LEU A 226 -4.70 -17.21 6.03
CA LEU A 226 -5.42 -18.09 6.97
C LEU A 226 -6.02 -17.32 8.14
N ILE A 227 -5.40 -16.23 8.57
CA ILE A 227 -5.75 -15.50 9.81
C ILE A 227 -6.24 -14.08 9.51
N GLY A 228 -5.58 -13.36 8.59
CA GLY A 228 -5.87 -11.96 8.27
C GLY A 228 -5.32 -10.97 9.29
N HIS A 229 -5.01 -9.73 8.84
CA HIS A 229 -4.36 -8.69 9.67
C HIS A 229 -5.18 -8.29 10.90
N ILE A 230 -6.52 -8.28 10.80
CA ILE A 230 -7.43 -7.95 11.92
C ILE A 230 -7.20 -8.90 13.11
N SER A 231 -7.27 -10.21 12.85
CA SER A 231 -7.11 -11.24 13.90
C SER A 231 -5.68 -11.30 14.43
N ILE A 232 -4.70 -11.10 13.55
CA ILE A 232 -3.28 -11.00 13.92
C ILE A 232 -3.10 -9.83 14.90
N MET A 233 -3.59 -8.64 14.53
CA MET A 233 -3.41 -7.44 15.35
C MET A 233 -4.16 -7.51 16.66
N HIS A 234 -5.40 -8.03 16.68
CA HIS A 234 -6.14 -8.32 17.88
C HIS A 234 -5.34 -9.20 18.85
N SER A 235 -4.69 -10.26 18.35
CA SER A 235 -3.87 -11.16 19.19
C SER A 235 -2.66 -10.44 19.78
N VAL A 236 -1.97 -9.62 18.97
CA VAL A 236 -0.81 -8.81 19.40
C VAL A 236 -1.21 -7.84 20.51
N ILE A 237 -2.30 -7.10 20.33
CA ILE A 237 -2.80 -6.14 21.33
C ILE A 237 -3.12 -6.87 22.64
N ARG A 238 -3.84 -7.99 22.57
CA ARG A 238 -4.22 -8.78 23.75
C ARG A 238 -3.00 -9.28 24.53
N GLU A 239 -2.02 -9.82 23.84
CA GLU A 239 -0.80 -10.33 24.44
C GLU A 239 0.02 -9.22 25.08
N LYS A 240 0.30 -8.15 24.36
CA LYS A 240 1.08 -7.00 24.84
C LYS A 240 0.38 -6.28 26.00
N ALA A 241 -0.92 -6.04 25.90
CA ALA A 241 -1.69 -5.39 26.96
C ALA A 241 -1.66 -6.19 28.28
N ARG A 242 -1.79 -7.53 28.19
CA ARG A 242 -1.66 -8.40 29.37
C ARG A 242 -0.26 -8.37 29.96
N ALA A 243 0.77 -8.43 29.11
CA ALA A 243 2.16 -8.38 29.57
C ALA A 243 2.53 -7.05 30.24
N LEU A 244 1.93 -5.95 29.80
CA LEU A 244 2.13 -4.60 30.34
C LEU A 244 1.21 -4.27 31.53
N GLY A 245 0.23 -5.14 31.84
CA GLY A 245 -0.76 -4.88 32.90
C GLY A 245 -1.71 -3.72 32.59
N ILE A 246 -2.03 -3.51 31.28
CA ILE A 246 -2.96 -2.47 30.84
C ILE A 246 -4.35 -2.73 31.39
N ASP A 247 -5.07 -1.64 31.72
CA ASP A 247 -6.44 -1.71 32.20
C ASP A 247 -7.35 -2.53 31.26
N ASN A 248 -8.19 -3.37 31.88
CA ASN A 248 -8.98 -4.33 31.13
C ASN A 248 -10.04 -3.67 30.22
N GLU A 249 -10.62 -2.55 30.65
CA GLU A 249 -11.61 -1.79 29.85
C GLU A 249 -10.94 -1.19 28.62
N LYS A 250 -9.83 -0.48 28.80
CA LYS A 250 -9.05 0.10 27.69
C LYS A 250 -8.63 -0.96 26.66
N ARG A 251 -8.15 -2.11 27.16
CA ARG A 251 -7.79 -3.24 26.30
C ARG A 251 -8.99 -3.73 25.48
N ILE A 252 -10.15 -3.95 26.09
CA ILE A 252 -11.36 -4.43 25.41
C ILE A 252 -11.84 -3.42 24.37
N LEU A 253 -11.85 -2.13 24.70
CA LEU A 253 -12.24 -1.08 23.77
C LEU A 253 -11.33 -1.01 22.54
N LEU A 254 -10.02 -1.07 22.75
CA LEU A 254 -9.05 -1.08 21.65
C LEU A 254 -9.14 -2.37 20.81
N GLU A 255 -9.26 -3.55 21.44
CA GLU A 255 -9.51 -4.81 20.75
C GLU A 255 -10.78 -4.75 19.89
N HIS A 256 -11.85 -4.15 20.42
CA HIS A 256 -13.11 -3.95 19.69
C HIS A 256 -12.91 -3.06 18.46
N MET A 257 -12.20 -1.96 18.61
CA MET A 257 -11.91 -1.04 17.49
C MET A 257 -11.19 -1.78 16.35
N ILE A 258 -10.16 -2.58 16.67
CA ILE A 258 -9.45 -3.37 15.67
C ILE A 258 -10.36 -4.41 15.00
N LEU A 259 -11.18 -5.13 15.76
CA LEU A 259 -12.09 -6.13 15.21
C LEU A 259 -13.20 -5.53 14.34
N ALA A 260 -13.56 -4.27 14.56
CA ALA A 260 -14.70 -3.60 13.93
C ALA A 260 -14.32 -2.62 12.80
N HIS A 261 -13.02 -2.33 12.56
CA HIS A 261 -12.64 -1.18 11.74
C HIS A 261 -13.09 -1.26 10.27
N HIS A 262 -13.28 -2.44 9.68
CA HIS A 262 -13.89 -2.56 8.35
C HIS A 262 -15.42 -2.39 8.36
N GLY A 263 -16.05 -2.26 9.53
CA GLY A 263 -17.46 -1.88 9.73
C GLY A 263 -18.48 -2.99 9.53
N LYS A 264 -18.28 -3.88 8.55
CA LYS A 264 -19.23 -4.94 8.20
C LYS A 264 -18.53 -6.30 8.10
N GLN A 265 -19.30 -7.37 8.40
CA GLN A 265 -18.80 -8.74 8.28
C GLN A 265 -18.43 -9.11 6.84
N GLU A 266 -19.17 -8.62 5.87
CA GLU A 266 -18.87 -8.83 4.43
C GLU A 266 -17.52 -8.21 4.01
N PHE A 267 -17.01 -7.23 4.77
CA PHE A 267 -15.68 -6.63 4.56
C PHE A 267 -14.59 -7.21 5.46
N GLY A 268 -14.91 -8.25 6.22
CA GLY A 268 -13.96 -8.99 7.04
C GLY A 268 -13.91 -8.62 8.53
N SER A 269 -14.74 -7.66 8.99
CA SER A 269 -14.85 -7.37 10.42
C SER A 269 -15.67 -8.45 11.14
N PRO A 270 -15.13 -9.12 12.17
CA PRO A 270 -15.88 -10.11 12.94
C PRO A 270 -17.10 -9.51 13.68
N VAL A 271 -17.03 -8.24 14.02
CA VAL A 271 -18.07 -7.49 14.72
C VAL A 271 -18.25 -6.12 14.08
N VAL A 272 -19.44 -5.51 14.26
CA VAL A 272 -19.71 -4.13 13.83
C VAL A 272 -19.23 -3.13 14.89
N PRO A 273 -18.94 -1.86 14.53
CA PRO A 273 -18.58 -0.82 15.48
C PRO A 273 -19.71 -0.54 16.47
N LEU A 274 -19.44 -0.68 17.77
CA LEU A 274 -20.42 -0.49 18.86
C LEU A 274 -20.01 0.62 19.84
N THR A 275 -18.87 1.29 19.59
CA THR A 275 -18.47 2.50 20.31
C THR A 275 -18.34 3.65 19.31
N ARG A 276 -18.35 4.88 19.81
CA ARG A 276 -18.20 6.07 18.97
C ARG A 276 -16.85 6.08 18.28
N GLU A 277 -15.79 5.78 19.02
CA GLU A 277 -14.41 5.74 18.53
C GLU A 277 -14.23 4.64 17.47
N ALA A 278 -14.82 3.45 17.67
CA ALA A 278 -14.80 2.39 16.67
C ALA A 278 -15.55 2.78 15.38
N LEU A 279 -16.68 3.48 15.51
CA LEU A 279 -17.42 3.98 14.36
C LEU A 279 -16.64 5.07 13.62
N LEU A 280 -16.01 6.00 14.35
CA LEU A 280 -15.17 7.04 13.76
C LEU A 280 -13.96 6.43 13.03
N LEU A 281 -13.26 5.48 13.65
CA LEU A 281 -12.16 4.75 12.99
C LEU A 281 -12.62 4.13 11.67
N HIS A 282 -13.73 3.38 11.68
CA HIS A 282 -14.30 2.79 10.48
C HIS A 282 -14.61 3.83 9.39
N MET A 283 -15.26 4.94 9.76
CA MET A 283 -15.66 5.97 8.79
C MET A 283 -14.45 6.69 8.19
N ILE A 284 -13.42 6.94 8.99
CA ILE A 284 -12.17 7.58 8.54
C ILE A 284 -11.44 6.65 7.57
N ASP A 285 -11.31 5.35 7.90
CA ASP A 285 -10.67 4.35 7.05
C ASP A 285 -11.40 4.17 5.73
N ASP A 286 -12.73 3.96 5.76
CA ASP A 286 -13.57 3.81 4.57
C ASP A 286 -13.50 5.04 3.65
N MET A 287 -13.55 6.24 4.24
CA MET A 287 -13.41 7.50 3.50
C MET A 287 -12.03 7.60 2.85
N ASN A 288 -10.96 7.37 3.61
CA ASN A 288 -9.58 7.46 3.10
C ASN A 288 -9.32 6.45 1.96
N ALA A 289 -9.79 5.21 2.13
CA ALA A 289 -9.68 4.16 1.12
C ALA A 289 -10.44 4.54 -0.17
N LYS A 290 -11.70 5.00 -0.05
CA LYS A 290 -12.53 5.40 -1.20
C LYS A 290 -11.94 6.59 -1.95
N MET A 291 -11.48 7.62 -1.23
CA MET A 291 -10.85 8.79 -1.86
C MET A 291 -9.60 8.41 -2.62
N THR A 292 -8.75 7.54 -2.06
CA THR A 292 -7.55 7.04 -2.73
C THR A 292 -7.89 6.28 -4.02
N ILE A 293 -8.96 5.48 -4.04
CA ILE A 293 -9.42 4.76 -5.24
C ILE A 293 -9.91 5.73 -6.31
N ILE A 294 -10.70 6.74 -5.91
CA ILE A 294 -11.23 7.76 -6.82
C ILE A 294 -10.10 8.56 -7.45
N ASP A 295 -9.16 9.06 -6.64
CA ASP A 295 -8.03 9.88 -7.12
C ASP A 295 -7.20 9.13 -8.16
N LYS A 296 -6.90 7.85 -7.92
CA LYS A 296 -6.20 6.99 -8.88
C LYS A 296 -6.98 6.78 -10.17
N ALA A 297 -8.29 6.64 -10.10
CA ALA A 297 -9.12 6.44 -11.27
C ALA A 297 -9.25 7.74 -12.10
N LEU A 298 -9.20 8.91 -11.44
CA LEU A 298 -9.26 10.22 -12.09
C LEU A 298 -7.90 10.65 -12.69
N GLU A 299 -6.77 10.13 -12.19
CA GLU A 299 -5.43 10.54 -12.64
C GLU A 299 -5.27 10.41 -14.15
N PRO A 300 -5.57 9.25 -14.81
CA PRO A 300 -5.30 9.01 -16.23
C PRO A 300 -6.32 9.58 -17.21
N ILE A 301 -7.48 10.08 -16.77
CA ILE A 301 -8.55 10.57 -17.66
C ILE A 301 -8.46 12.10 -17.87
N GLU A 302 -9.00 12.57 -18.97
CA GLU A 302 -9.06 14.01 -19.29
C GLU A 302 -10.17 14.74 -18.52
N GLU A 303 -10.03 16.07 -18.38
CA GLU A 303 -11.10 16.90 -17.81
C GLU A 303 -12.36 16.84 -18.71
N GLY A 304 -13.51 16.70 -18.10
CA GLY A 304 -14.79 16.56 -18.81
C GLY A 304 -15.19 15.11 -19.07
N GLU A 305 -14.41 14.14 -18.68
CA GLU A 305 -14.68 12.72 -18.87
C GLU A 305 -15.07 12.00 -17.57
N PHE A 306 -15.63 10.80 -17.73
CA PHE A 306 -15.92 9.89 -16.63
C PHE A 306 -14.89 8.76 -16.56
N THR A 307 -14.56 8.31 -15.36
CA THR A 307 -13.77 7.08 -15.18
C THR A 307 -14.50 5.86 -15.74
N PRO A 308 -13.79 4.77 -16.06
CA PRO A 308 -14.41 3.45 -16.15
C PRO A 308 -15.12 3.08 -14.84
N LYS A 309 -15.98 2.06 -14.89
CA LYS A 309 -16.63 1.50 -13.70
C LYS A 309 -15.61 1.05 -12.65
N ILE A 310 -15.79 1.52 -11.42
CA ILE A 310 -14.92 1.20 -10.29
C ILE A 310 -15.63 0.16 -9.43
N TYR A 311 -15.25 -1.12 -9.57
CA TYR A 311 -15.88 -2.24 -8.88
C TYR A 311 -15.96 -2.09 -7.35
N PRO A 312 -14.88 -1.69 -6.63
CA PRO A 312 -14.94 -1.47 -5.19
C PRO A 312 -15.87 -0.33 -4.74
N LEU A 313 -16.31 0.52 -5.67
CA LEU A 313 -17.24 1.62 -5.44
C LEU A 313 -18.60 1.38 -6.10
N GLU A 314 -19.12 0.14 -5.99
CA GLU A 314 -20.46 -0.26 -6.49
C GLU A 314 -20.61 -0.01 -8.00
N GLU A 315 -19.56 -0.25 -8.77
CA GLU A 315 -19.49 -0.03 -10.23
C GLU A 315 -19.79 1.42 -10.66
N ARG A 316 -19.63 2.40 -9.78
CA ARG A 316 -19.83 3.82 -10.11
C ARG A 316 -18.70 4.34 -11.01
N CYS A 317 -19.07 5.31 -11.86
CA CYS A 317 -18.14 6.12 -12.66
C CYS A 317 -18.07 7.52 -12.04
N PHE A 318 -16.88 8.08 -11.95
CA PHE A 318 -16.66 9.43 -11.39
C PHE A 318 -16.26 10.39 -12.48
N TYR A 319 -16.88 11.58 -12.46
CA TYR A 319 -16.62 12.64 -13.41
C TYR A 319 -15.40 13.47 -13.00
N LYS A 320 -14.49 13.76 -13.93
CA LYS A 320 -13.38 14.70 -13.74
C LYS A 320 -13.81 16.11 -14.17
N PRO A 321 -14.06 17.03 -13.21
CA PRO A 321 -14.57 18.35 -13.56
C PRO A 321 -13.59 19.17 -14.40
N ILE A 322 -14.14 19.94 -15.36
CA ILE A 322 -13.37 20.95 -16.12
C ILE A 322 -13.05 22.10 -15.16
N ARG A 323 -11.79 22.30 -14.85
CA ARG A 323 -11.34 23.42 -14.04
C ARG A 323 -11.02 24.60 -14.94
N LYS A 324 -11.80 25.69 -14.89
CA LYS A 324 -11.43 26.94 -15.54
C LYS A 324 -10.07 27.37 -14.93
N LYS A 325 -9.05 27.48 -15.77
CA LYS A 325 -7.79 28.14 -15.37
C LYS A 325 -8.13 29.54 -14.90
N LYS A 326 -7.82 29.82 -13.62
CA LYS A 326 -7.89 31.19 -13.08
C LYS A 326 -6.81 32.05 -13.69
#